data_09c8ba8c10f0d951ece01b8d9ee7e6f7
#
_entry.id   09c8ba8c10f0d951ece01b8d9ee7e6f7
#
_cell.length_a   1.000
_cell.length_b   1.000
_cell.length_c   1.000
_cell.angle_alpha   90.00
_cell.angle_beta   90.00
_cell.angle_gamma   90.00
#
_symmetry.space_group_name_H-M   'P 1'
#
loop_
_entity.id
_entity.type
_entity.pdbx_description
1 polymer ?
#
loop_
_entity_poly.entity_id
_entity_poly.type
_entity_poly.pdbx_seq_one_letter_code
_entity_poly.pdbx_strand_id
1 'polypeptide(L)'
;MSSETLLRFFLAIGIIVLGAAVYWFFNQHLLVRAKNNVFTLFKTLPNKPVIVYFTTPDCVPCKTIQRPALDKIKTLLGEKLQVIEIDASERPDLAQRWGVMSVPTTFLLDANGEARYVNNGVARVEKLMEQVQTL
;
A
#
# COMPACT_ATOMS: atom_id res chain seq x y z
N MET A 1 -27.44 -27.41 -21.04
CA MET A 1 -27.46 -26.48 -19.89
C MET A 1 -28.80 -25.79 -19.86
N SER A 2 -29.47 -25.78 -18.73
CA SER A 2 -30.75 -25.05 -18.60
C SER A 2 -30.48 -23.54 -18.61
N SER A 3 -31.47 -22.76 -19.09
CA SER A 3 -31.38 -21.29 -19.09
C SER A 3 -31.09 -20.70 -17.72
N GLU A 4 -31.56 -21.36 -16.67
CA GLU A 4 -31.31 -21.01 -15.27
C GLU A 4 -29.82 -21.13 -14.86
N THR A 5 -29.14 -22.17 -15.31
CA THR A 5 -27.72 -22.36 -15.00
C THR A 5 -26.85 -21.33 -15.75
N LEU A 6 -27.20 -20.98 -16.97
CA LEU A 6 -26.53 -19.93 -17.71
C LEU A 6 -26.72 -18.56 -17.03
N LEU A 7 -27.93 -18.23 -16.61
CA LEU A 7 -28.22 -16.98 -15.89
C LEU A 7 -27.40 -16.87 -14.61
N ARG A 8 -27.37 -17.92 -13.80
CA ARG A 8 -26.57 -17.95 -12.54
C ARG A 8 -25.08 -17.78 -12.83
N PHE A 9 -24.57 -18.38 -13.89
CA PHE A 9 -23.18 -18.26 -14.29
C PHE A 9 -22.83 -16.81 -14.71
N PHE A 10 -23.67 -16.15 -15.50
CA PHE A 10 -23.46 -14.76 -15.87
C PHE A 10 -23.60 -13.79 -14.71
N LEU A 11 -24.51 -14.07 -13.76
CA LEU A 11 -24.62 -13.29 -12.52
C LEU A 11 -23.35 -13.41 -11.66
N ALA A 12 -22.82 -14.61 -11.51
CA ALA A 12 -21.59 -14.84 -10.75
C ALA A 12 -20.39 -14.08 -11.39
N ILE A 13 -20.25 -14.17 -12.70
CA ILE A 13 -19.20 -13.43 -13.43
C ILE A 13 -19.38 -11.92 -13.24
N GLY A 14 -20.62 -11.43 -13.36
CA GLY A 14 -20.94 -10.02 -13.18
C GLY A 14 -20.54 -9.50 -11.79
N ILE A 15 -20.80 -10.27 -10.74
CA ILE A 15 -20.41 -9.93 -9.36
C ILE A 15 -18.89 -9.90 -9.21
N ILE A 16 -18.18 -10.87 -9.79
CA ILE A 16 -16.71 -10.94 -9.72
C ILE A 16 -16.10 -9.73 -10.45
N VAL A 17 -16.58 -9.42 -11.66
CA VAL A 17 -16.08 -8.27 -12.44
C VAL A 17 -16.36 -6.96 -11.71
N LEU A 18 -17.54 -6.80 -11.14
CA LEU A 18 -17.90 -5.62 -10.35
C LEU A 18 -17.00 -5.48 -9.12
N GLY A 19 -16.78 -6.56 -8.38
CA GLY A 19 -15.87 -6.57 -7.23
C GLY A 19 -14.44 -6.19 -7.59
N ALA A 20 -13.93 -6.73 -8.70
CA ALA A 20 -12.61 -6.39 -9.21
C ALA A 20 -12.51 -4.92 -9.63
N ALA A 21 -13.53 -4.39 -10.29
CA ALA A 21 -13.59 -2.97 -10.71
C ALA A 21 -13.62 -2.03 -9.49
N VAL A 22 -14.43 -2.34 -8.48
CA VAL A 22 -14.50 -1.58 -7.23
C VAL A 22 -13.16 -1.59 -6.50
N TYR A 23 -12.54 -2.76 -6.39
CA TYR A 23 -11.21 -2.90 -5.79
C TYR A 23 -10.15 -2.07 -6.54
N TRP A 24 -10.12 -2.16 -7.87
CA TRP A 24 -9.20 -1.40 -8.70
C TRP A 24 -9.40 0.10 -8.54
N PHE A 25 -10.65 0.58 -8.59
CA PHE A 25 -10.99 1.99 -8.40
C PHE A 25 -10.57 2.51 -7.03
N PHE A 26 -10.84 1.73 -5.97
CA PHE A 26 -10.44 2.08 -4.61
C PHE A 26 -8.91 2.17 -4.48
N ASN A 27 -8.19 1.21 -5.04
CA ASN A 27 -6.73 1.19 -5.02
C ASN A 27 -6.13 2.40 -5.75
N GLN A 28 -6.66 2.76 -6.91
CA GLN A 28 -6.24 3.96 -7.65
C GLN A 28 -6.52 5.24 -6.86
N HIS A 29 -7.64 5.29 -6.17
CA HIS A 29 -7.98 6.45 -5.35
C HIS A 29 -7.01 6.66 -4.20
N LEU A 30 -6.54 5.57 -3.58
CA LEU A 30 -5.50 5.64 -2.54
C LEU A 30 -4.17 6.18 -3.10
N LEU A 31 -3.76 5.72 -4.27
CA LEU A 31 -2.53 6.20 -4.92
C LEU A 31 -2.60 7.70 -5.24
N VAL A 32 -3.73 8.18 -5.74
CA VAL A 32 -3.93 9.61 -6.01
C VAL A 32 -3.88 10.44 -4.71
N ARG A 33 -4.51 9.94 -3.65
CA ARG A 33 -4.44 10.60 -2.34
C ARG A 33 -3.01 10.67 -1.80
N ALA A 34 -2.27 9.57 -1.89
CA ALA A 34 -0.88 9.52 -1.48
C ALA A 34 -0.04 10.53 -2.24
N LYS A 35 -0.16 10.59 -3.57
CA LYS A 35 0.53 11.57 -4.42
C LYS A 35 0.28 13.01 -3.97
N ASN A 36 -0.97 13.36 -3.71
CA ASN A 36 -1.36 14.71 -3.30
C ASN A 36 -0.86 15.09 -1.90
N ASN A 37 -0.50 14.11 -1.08
CA ASN A 37 -0.07 14.32 0.31
C ASN A 37 1.43 14.09 0.54
N VAL A 38 2.20 13.77 -0.50
CA VAL A 38 3.67 13.57 -0.39
C VAL A 38 4.36 14.77 0.25
N PHE A 39 4.00 15.98 -0.14
CA PHE A 39 4.58 17.21 0.41
C PHE A 39 4.26 17.45 1.90
N THR A 40 3.32 16.71 2.49
CA THR A 40 3.08 16.76 3.94
C THR A 40 4.15 16.02 4.73
N LEU A 41 4.85 15.08 4.09
CA LEU A 41 5.93 14.29 4.69
C LEU A 41 7.31 14.80 4.29
N PHE A 42 7.45 15.35 3.08
CA PHE A 42 8.72 15.79 2.53
C PHE A 42 8.69 17.28 2.21
N LYS A 43 9.67 18.03 2.70
CA LYS A 43 9.88 19.42 2.30
C LYS A 43 10.44 19.55 0.88
N THR A 44 11.14 18.51 0.43
CA THR A 44 11.73 18.39 -0.91
C THR A 44 11.41 17.01 -1.46
N LEU A 45 11.38 16.84 -2.78
CA LEU A 45 11.18 15.53 -3.40
C LEU A 45 12.24 14.53 -2.92
N PRO A 46 11.87 13.30 -2.57
CA PRO A 46 12.85 12.26 -2.32
C PRO A 46 13.62 11.99 -3.62
N ASN A 47 14.92 11.84 -3.53
CA ASN A 47 15.78 11.51 -4.68
C ASN A 47 16.02 9.99 -4.82
N LYS A 48 15.28 9.20 -4.06
CA LYS A 48 15.34 7.74 -4.02
C LYS A 48 13.96 7.16 -3.67
N PRO A 49 13.72 5.89 -3.96
CA PRO A 49 12.48 5.22 -3.57
C PRO A 49 12.23 5.29 -2.07
N VAL A 50 10.96 5.45 -1.68
CA VAL A 50 10.53 5.54 -0.30
C VAL A 50 9.38 4.58 -0.02
N ILE A 51 9.46 3.85 1.08
CA ILE A 51 8.33 3.13 1.65
C ILE A 51 7.77 3.94 2.82
N VAL A 52 6.52 4.35 2.73
CA VAL A 52 5.77 4.95 3.83
C VAL A 52 4.92 3.85 4.46
N TYR A 53 5.20 3.56 5.71
CA TYR A 53 4.58 2.46 6.45
C TYR A 53 3.74 2.98 7.62
N PHE A 54 2.45 2.66 7.57
CA PHE A 54 1.50 2.99 8.64
C PHE A 54 1.30 1.80 9.57
N THR A 55 1.42 2.04 10.86
CA THR A 55 1.33 1.05 11.93
C THR A 55 0.56 1.60 13.13
N THR A 56 0.29 0.76 14.12
CA THR A 56 -0.17 1.15 15.46
C THR A 56 0.53 0.29 16.53
N PRO A 57 0.60 0.74 17.80
CA PRO A 57 1.23 -0.03 18.86
C PRO A 57 0.62 -1.40 19.11
N ASP A 58 -0.68 -1.55 18.89
CA ASP A 58 -1.42 -2.79 19.17
C ASP A 58 -1.51 -3.74 17.96
N CYS A 59 -0.95 -3.35 16.83
CA CYS A 59 -0.98 -4.14 15.62
C CYS A 59 -0.02 -5.32 15.68
N VAL A 60 -0.55 -6.53 15.93
CA VAL A 60 0.26 -7.76 16.00
C VAL A 60 0.94 -8.09 14.65
N PRO A 61 0.26 -8.13 13.49
CA PRO A 61 0.92 -8.43 12.23
C PRO A 61 1.93 -7.36 11.81
N CYS A 62 1.77 -6.11 12.27
CA CYS A 62 2.77 -5.07 12.08
C CYS A 62 4.11 -5.44 12.75
N LYS A 63 4.04 -5.89 14.00
CA LYS A 63 5.22 -6.24 14.79
C LYS A 63 5.88 -7.55 14.36
N THR A 64 5.06 -8.56 14.05
CA THR A 64 5.54 -9.93 13.84
C THR A 64 5.93 -10.24 12.40
N ILE A 65 5.33 -9.56 11.43
CA ILE A 65 5.54 -9.86 10.00
C ILE A 65 6.03 -8.62 9.24
N GLN A 66 5.32 -7.49 9.34
CA GLN A 66 5.62 -6.34 8.50
C GLN A 66 6.93 -5.66 8.87
N ARG A 67 7.18 -5.40 10.15
CA ARG A 67 8.42 -4.75 10.59
C ARG A 67 9.66 -5.60 10.29
N PRO A 68 9.69 -6.92 10.54
CA PRO A 68 10.82 -7.77 10.12
C PRO A 68 11.04 -7.77 8.60
N ALA A 69 9.97 -7.73 7.80
CA ALA A 69 10.08 -7.64 6.34
C ALA A 69 10.71 -6.31 5.89
N LEU A 70 10.32 -5.19 6.51
CA LEU A 70 10.91 -3.88 6.25
C LEU A 70 12.36 -3.79 6.69
N ASP A 71 12.72 -4.35 7.83
CA ASP A 71 14.10 -4.38 8.31
C ASP A 71 14.99 -5.20 7.37
N LYS A 72 14.50 -6.32 6.87
CA LYS A 72 15.21 -7.12 5.89
C LYS A 72 15.43 -6.38 4.58
N ILE A 73 14.43 -5.68 4.05
CA ILE A 73 14.56 -4.93 2.80
C ILE A 73 15.49 -3.71 2.97
N LYS A 74 15.47 -3.05 4.13
CA LYS A 74 16.46 -2.01 4.48
C LYS A 74 17.89 -2.55 4.46
N THR A 75 18.11 -3.73 5.02
CA THR A 75 19.43 -4.38 5.03
C THR A 75 19.89 -4.72 3.61
N LEU A 76 18.99 -5.20 2.76
CA LEU A 76 19.31 -5.58 1.38
C LEU A 76 19.60 -4.38 0.46
N LEU A 77 18.86 -3.29 0.62
CA LEU A 77 18.93 -2.12 -0.26
C LEU A 77 19.75 -0.95 0.31
N GLY A 78 19.94 -0.92 1.62
CA GLY A 78 20.75 0.11 2.30
C GLY A 78 20.31 1.53 1.93
N GLU A 79 21.26 2.35 1.51
CA GLU A 79 21.04 3.76 1.16
C GLU A 79 20.18 3.98 -0.10
N LYS A 80 19.87 2.94 -0.86
CA LYS A 80 19.05 3.01 -2.08
C LYS A 80 17.56 3.12 -1.78
N LEU A 81 17.15 2.89 -0.55
CA LEU A 81 15.76 2.91 -0.11
C LEU A 81 15.64 3.68 1.21
N GLN A 82 14.60 4.50 1.31
CA GLN A 82 14.19 5.11 2.57
C GLN A 82 12.90 4.44 3.08
N VAL A 83 12.82 4.18 4.37
CA VAL A 83 11.59 3.70 5.00
C VAL A 83 11.17 4.70 6.08
N ILE A 84 9.93 5.16 6.00
CA ILE A 84 9.31 6.08 6.96
C ILE A 84 8.18 5.32 7.65
N GLU A 85 8.29 5.17 8.96
CA GLU A 85 7.25 4.57 9.79
C GLU A 85 6.39 5.68 10.40
N ILE A 86 5.07 5.54 10.29
CA ILE A 86 4.09 6.47 10.84
C ILE A 86 3.15 5.69 11.76
N ASP A 87 3.10 6.09 13.02
CA ASP A 87 2.10 5.61 13.95
C ASP A 87 0.76 6.32 13.67
N ALA A 88 -0.21 5.57 13.16
CA ALA A 88 -1.52 6.09 12.81
C ALA A 88 -2.34 6.51 14.04
N SER A 89 -2.01 6.01 15.24
CA SER A 89 -2.64 6.44 16.50
C SER A 89 -2.13 7.81 16.98
N GLU A 90 -0.86 8.11 16.72
CA GLU A 90 -0.25 9.40 17.01
C GLU A 90 -0.52 10.45 15.92
N ARG A 91 -0.61 10.00 14.67
CA ARG A 91 -0.83 10.85 13.49
C ARG A 91 -2.08 10.43 12.71
N PRO A 92 -3.27 10.49 13.33
CA PRO A 92 -4.53 10.17 12.64
C PRO A 92 -4.83 11.12 11.48
N ASP A 93 -4.33 12.35 11.54
CA ASP A 93 -4.40 13.33 10.47
C ASP A 93 -3.73 12.85 9.17
N LEU A 94 -2.53 12.29 9.29
CA LEU A 94 -1.81 11.72 8.14
C LEU A 94 -2.49 10.44 7.64
N ALA A 95 -2.86 9.54 8.52
CA ALA A 95 -3.57 8.31 8.15
C ALA A 95 -4.84 8.63 7.35
N GLN A 96 -5.63 9.60 7.80
CA GLN A 96 -6.84 10.02 7.11
C GLN A 96 -6.54 10.66 5.74
N ARG A 97 -5.55 11.55 5.65
CA ARG A 97 -5.15 12.20 4.39
C ARG A 97 -4.67 11.19 3.36
N TRP A 98 -3.91 10.19 3.78
CA TRP A 98 -3.40 9.12 2.92
C TRP A 98 -4.46 8.05 2.62
N GLY A 99 -5.64 8.13 3.24
CA GLY A 99 -6.73 7.18 3.04
C GLY A 99 -6.47 5.81 3.66
N VAL A 100 -5.65 5.75 4.72
CA VAL A 100 -5.36 4.53 5.46
C VAL A 100 -6.57 4.14 6.30
N MET A 101 -7.10 2.95 6.04
CA MET A 101 -8.29 2.42 6.74
C MET A 101 -7.93 1.28 7.71
N SER A 102 -6.78 0.67 7.52
CA SER A 102 -6.30 -0.45 8.34
C SER A 102 -4.77 -0.46 8.39
N VAL A 103 -4.21 -1.14 9.37
CA VAL A 103 -2.77 -1.34 9.51
C VAL A 103 -2.45 -2.85 9.52
N PRO A 104 -1.31 -3.27 8.96
CA PRO A 104 -0.31 -2.44 8.29
C PRO A 104 -0.77 -1.98 6.90
N THR A 105 -0.39 -0.78 6.51
CA THR A 105 -0.50 -0.29 5.13
C THR A 105 0.83 0.31 4.71
N THR A 106 1.32 -0.06 3.52
CA THR A 106 2.56 0.46 2.96
C THR A 106 2.31 1.11 1.61
N PHE A 107 2.86 2.30 1.43
CA PHE A 107 2.91 3.00 0.14
C PHE A 107 4.34 2.99 -0.37
N LEU A 108 4.52 2.66 -1.64
CA LEU A 108 5.82 2.74 -2.29
C LEU A 108 5.82 3.92 -3.25
N LEU A 109 6.74 4.86 -3.00
CA LEU A 109 6.94 6.05 -3.80
C LEU A 109 8.23 5.90 -4.61
N ASP A 110 8.20 6.39 -5.84
CA ASP A 110 9.40 6.50 -6.66
C ASP A 110 10.27 7.70 -6.24
N ALA A 111 11.41 7.87 -6.91
CA ALA A 111 12.35 8.96 -6.63
C ALA A 111 11.76 10.37 -6.86
N ASN A 112 10.67 10.47 -7.61
CA ASN A 112 9.94 11.72 -7.86
C ASN A 112 8.84 11.97 -6.82
N GLY A 113 8.67 11.07 -5.84
CA GLY A 113 7.62 11.16 -4.82
C GLY A 113 6.25 10.71 -5.31
N GLU A 114 6.15 10.03 -6.46
CA GLU A 114 4.90 9.48 -6.93
C GLU A 114 4.63 8.12 -6.28
N ALA A 115 3.44 7.97 -5.68
CA ALA A 115 2.99 6.69 -5.15
C ALA A 115 2.68 5.73 -6.31
N ARG A 116 3.44 4.65 -6.38
CA ARG A 116 3.33 3.63 -7.44
C ARG A 116 2.57 2.40 -6.98
N TYR A 117 2.71 2.05 -5.71
CA TYR A 117 2.06 0.89 -5.11
C TYR A 117 1.49 1.21 -3.74
N VAL A 118 0.38 0.58 -3.41
CA VAL A 118 -0.19 0.52 -2.07
C VAL A 118 -0.49 -0.93 -1.71
N ASN A 119 -0.06 -1.34 -0.52
CA ASN A 119 -0.38 -2.64 0.04
C ASN A 119 -1.25 -2.43 1.29
N ASN A 120 -2.51 -2.80 1.19
CA ASN A 120 -3.45 -2.83 2.31
C ASN A 120 -3.30 -4.19 3.01
N GLY A 121 -2.67 -4.22 4.16
CA GLY A 121 -2.30 -5.44 4.87
C GLY A 121 -0.81 -5.76 4.72
N VAL A 122 -0.43 -6.96 5.18
CA VAL A 122 0.97 -7.40 5.20
C VAL A 122 1.53 -7.55 3.78
N ALA A 123 2.68 -6.91 3.55
CA ALA A 123 3.49 -7.09 2.35
C ALA A 123 4.82 -7.76 2.72
N ARG A 124 5.05 -8.97 2.23
CA ARG A 124 6.28 -9.74 2.47
C ARG A 124 7.47 -9.19 1.68
N VAL A 125 8.67 -9.58 2.07
CA VAL A 125 9.93 -9.11 1.48
C VAL A 125 9.95 -9.29 -0.03
N GLU A 126 9.50 -10.43 -0.53
CA GLU A 126 9.51 -10.77 -1.95
C GLU A 126 8.64 -9.78 -2.75
N LYS A 127 7.44 -9.49 -2.26
CA LYS A 127 6.53 -8.53 -2.89
C LYS A 127 7.09 -7.11 -2.85
N LEU A 128 7.61 -6.68 -1.71
CA LEU A 128 8.21 -5.35 -1.57
C LEU A 128 9.42 -5.18 -2.47
N MET A 129 10.26 -6.23 -2.59
CA MET A 129 11.44 -6.22 -3.45
C MET A 129 11.05 -6.11 -4.93
N GLU A 130 10.07 -6.91 -5.37
CA GLU A 130 9.54 -6.83 -6.73
C GLU A 130 9.01 -5.42 -7.04
N GLN A 131 8.23 -4.85 -6.13
CA GLN A 131 7.69 -3.50 -6.30
C GLN A 131 8.78 -2.43 -6.37
N VAL A 132 9.80 -2.50 -5.51
CA VAL A 132 10.92 -1.55 -5.52
C VAL A 132 11.75 -1.65 -6.80
N GLN A 133 11.95 -2.85 -7.34
CA GLN A 133 12.71 -3.05 -8.57
C GLN A 133 12.03 -2.47 -9.82
N THR A 134 10.73 -2.23 -9.75
CA THR A 134 9.92 -1.69 -10.85
C THR A 134 9.63 -0.19 -10.73
N LEU A 135 10.19 0.49 -9.71
CA LEU A 135 10.02 1.94 -9.50
C LEU A 135 10.86 2.82 -10.43
#